data_729e2746e26f78cb856ff7830706b22b
#
_entry.id   729e2746e26f78cb856ff7830706b22b
#
_cell.length_a   1.000
_cell.length_b   1.000
_cell.length_c   1.000
_cell.angle_alpha   90.00
_cell.angle_beta   90.00
_cell.angle_gamma   90.00
#
_symmetry.space_group_name_H-M   'P 1'
#
loop_
_entity.id
_entity.type
_entity.pdbx_description
1 polymer ?
#
loop_
_entity_poly.entity_id
_entity_poly.type
_entity_poly.pdbx_seq_one_letter_code
_entity_poly.pdbx_strand_id
1 'polypeptide(L)'
;MLVIDASVLAVALMDDGPDGDAVRRRLRGEDLAAPALIDLEVASVWRGLARGGLLDPRRAALALDDLLEMPVRRVDHTPLLARCWELRDNLTIYDAAYVALAEVLQVPLLTGDRRPSRATGPRCTFEVIEPSR
;
A
#
# COMPACT_ATOMS: atom_id res chain seq x y z
N MET A 1 -13.73 3.26 5.64
CA MET A 1 -12.89 2.33 4.86
C MET A 1 -11.85 3.09 4.06
N LEU A 2 -10.67 2.53 3.93
CA LEU A 2 -9.58 3.04 3.10
C LEU A 2 -9.03 1.90 2.23
N VAL A 3 -8.59 2.23 1.02
CA VAL A 3 -7.65 1.40 0.30
C VAL A 3 -6.25 1.87 0.68
N ILE A 4 -5.36 0.94 1.02
CA ILE A 4 -3.96 1.23 1.34
C ILE A 4 -3.05 0.58 0.32
N ASP A 5 -1.94 1.23 0.02
CA ASP A 5 -0.94 0.62 -0.85
C ASP A 5 0.20 -0.03 -0.07
N ALA A 6 1.11 -0.68 -0.79
CA ALA A 6 2.22 -1.41 -0.17
C ALA A 6 3.19 -0.49 0.58
N SER A 7 3.37 0.75 0.13
CA SER A 7 4.26 1.69 0.81
C SER A 7 3.79 2.00 2.22
N VAL A 8 2.48 2.16 2.39
CA VAL A 8 1.86 2.42 3.70
C VAL A 8 1.94 1.18 4.59
N LEU A 9 1.52 0.03 4.07
CA LEU A 9 1.47 -1.19 4.87
C LEU A 9 2.86 -1.67 5.28
N ALA A 10 3.84 -1.56 4.38
CA ALA A 10 5.22 -1.93 4.70
C ALA A 10 5.76 -1.12 5.87
N VAL A 11 5.54 0.20 5.89
CA VAL A 11 5.98 1.07 6.98
C VAL A 11 5.20 0.79 8.26
N ALA A 12 3.88 0.58 8.16
CA ALA A 12 3.06 0.29 9.33
C ALA A 12 3.56 -0.92 10.11
N LEU A 13 4.04 -1.95 9.41
CA LEU A 13 4.41 -3.23 10.02
C LEU A 13 5.89 -3.36 10.37
N MET A 14 6.79 -2.61 9.71
CA MET A 14 8.23 -2.79 9.92
C MET A 14 8.92 -1.60 10.57
N ASP A 15 8.33 -0.42 10.53
CA ASP A 15 8.99 0.79 11.02
C ASP A 15 8.64 1.04 12.48
N ASP A 16 9.64 0.94 13.36
CA ASP A 16 9.49 1.12 14.80
C ASP A 16 9.71 2.57 15.23
N GLY A 17 10.01 3.46 14.30
CA GLY A 17 10.24 4.88 14.53
C GLY A 17 9.00 5.76 14.33
N PRO A 18 9.21 7.10 14.26
CA PRO A 18 8.11 8.06 14.16
C PRO A 18 7.23 7.89 12.93
N ASP A 19 7.81 7.48 11.79
CA ASP A 19 7.05 7.27 10.56
C ASP A 19 6.07 6.10 10.71
N GLY A 20 6.52 4.98 11.26
CA GLY A 20 5.67 3.84 11.56
C GLY A 20 4.57 4.20 12.55
N ASP A 21 4.91 4.95 13.60
CA ASP A 21 3.93 5.41 14.59
C ASP A 21 2.85 6.27 13.94
N ALA A 22 3.24 7.18 13.05
CA ALA A 22 2.29 8.06 12.35
C ALA A 22 1.34 7.26 11.46
N VAL A 23 1.87 6.30 10.71
CA VAL A 23 1.05 5.43 9.85
C VAL A 23 0.08 4.60 10.70
N ARG A 24 0.57 3.96 11.75
CA ARG A 24 -0.28 3.14 12.62
C ARG A 24 -1.39 3.96 13.28
N ARG A 25 -1.12 5.20 13.68
CA ARG A 25 -2.16 6.11 14.20
C ARG A 25 -3.21 6.40 13.16
N ARG A 26 -2.79 6.65 11.92
CA ARG A 26 -3.73 6.93 10.82
C ARG A 26 -4.64 5.74 10.52
N LEU A 27 -4.12 4.52 10.62
CA LEU A 27 -4.88 3.31 10.29
C LEU A 27 -5.80 2.84 11.43
N ARG A 28 -5.62 3.36 12.63
CA ARG A 28 -6.37 2.89 13.80
C ARG A 28 -7.86 3.12 13.62
N GLY A 29 -8.64 2.04 13.83
CA GLY A 29 -10.09 2.10 13.72
C GLY A 29 -10.64 2.09 12.30
N GLU A 30 -9.77 1.99 11.28
CA GLU A 30 -10.18 1.97 9.88
C GLU A 30 -10.37 0.53 9.36
N ASP A 31 -11.40 0.34 8.53
CA ASP A 31 -11.50 -0.85 7.71
C ASP A 31 -10.59 -0.69 6.50
N LEU A 32 -9.70 -1.64 6.27
CA LEU A 32 -8.69 -1.57 5.24
C LEU A 32 -8.95 -2.58 4.12
N ALA A 33 -8.72 -2.14 2.90
CA ALA A 33 -8.81 -2.98 1.71
C ALA A 33 -7.60 -2.73 0.81
N ALA A 34 -7.22 -3.75 0.06
CA ALA A 34 -6.15 -3.66 -0.93
C ALA A 34 -6.31 -4.77 -1.98
N PRO A 35 -5.77 -4.57 -3.20
CA PRO A 35 -5.64 -5.70 -4.11
C PRO A 35 -4.77 -6.80 -3.49
N ALA A 36 -5.06 -8.05 -3.79
CA ALA A 36 -4.37 -9.19 -3.19
C ALA A 36 -2.86 -9.17 -3.43
N LEU A 37 -2.39 -8.52 -4.48
CA LEU A 37 -0.96 -8.36 -4.77
C LEU A 37 -0.19 -7.59 -3.68
N ILE A 38 -0.88 -6.91 -2.77
CA ILE A 38 -0.22 -6.11 -1.73
C ILE A 38 0.78 -6.92 -0.91
N ASP A 39 0.46 -8.17 -0.60
CA ASP A 39 1.35 -9.00 0.21
C ASP A 39 2.69 -9.23 -0.47
N LEU A 40 2.68 -9.47 -1.78
CA LEU A 40 3.91 -9.66 -2.55
C LEU A 40 4.70 -8.36 -2.67
N GLU A 41 4.02 -7.24 -2.87
CA GLU A 41 4.71 -5.95 -2.97
C GLU A 41 5.34 -5.55 -1.63
N VAL A 42 4.65 -5.75 -0.51
CA VAL A 42 5.19 -5.48 0.82
C VAL A 42 6.42 -6.37 1.08
N ALA A 43 6.31 -7.66 0.82
CA ALA A 43 7.43 -8.59 0.98
C ALA A 43 8.62 -8.20 0.09
N SER A 44 8.36 -7.70 -1.11
CA SER A 44 9.40 -7.23 -2.03
C SER A 44 10.12 -6.00 -1.48
N VAL A 45 9.39 -5.05 -0.88
CA VAL A 45 9.99 -3.88 -0.21
C VAL A 45 10.93 -4.33 0.90
N TRP A 46 10.47 -5.22 1.78
CA TRP A 46 11.28 -5.72 2.90
C TRP A 46 12.50 -6.51 2.43
N ARG A 47 12.35 -7.28 1.37
CA ARG A 47 13.48 -8.01 0.75
C ARG A 47 14.57 -7.02 0.32
N GLY A 48 14.19 -5.95 -0.35
CA GLY A 48 15.13 -4.91 -0.79
C GLY A 48 15.84 -4.26 0.38
N LEU A 49 15.09 -3.90 1.43
CA LEU A 49 15.66 -3.29 2.64
C LEU A 49 16.61 -4.24 3.37
N ALA A 50 16.23 -5.51 3.49
CA ALA A 50 17.05 -6.51 4.15
C ALA A 50 18.36 -6.75 3.39
N ARG A 51 18.30 -6.83 2.07
CA ARG A 51 19.49 -7.00 1.22
C ARG A 51 20.42 -5.79 1.28
N GLY A 52 19.85 -4.60 1.45
CA GLY A 52 20.62 -3.36 1.60
C GLY A 52 21.14 -3.10 3.02
N GLY A 53 20.89 -4.02 3.96
CA GLY A 53 21.33 -3.86 5.35
C GLY A 53 20.49 -2.86 6.15
N LEU A 54 19.36 -2.40 5.63
CA LEU A 54 18.51 -1.40 6.26
C LEU A 54 17.38 -2.03 7.11
N LEU A 55 17.20 -3.33 7.01
CA LEU A 55 16.21 -4.06 7.78
C LEU A 55 16.85 -5.37 8.28
N ASP A 56 16.86 -5.54 9.60
CA ASP A 56 17.34 -6.77 10.23
C ASP A 56 16.48 -7.95 9.80
N PRO A 57 17.07 -9.09 9.37
CA PRO A 57 16.32 -10.27 8.97
C PRO A 57 15.34 -10.80 10.01
N ARG A 58 15.67 -10.70 11.30
CA ARG A 58 14.77 -11.11 12.39
C ARG A 58 13.56 -10.18 12.48
N ARG A 59 13.80 -8.87 12.32
CA ARG A 59 12.72 -7.88 12.29
C ARG A 59 11.82 -8.10 11.09
N ALA A 60 12.40 -8.41 9.94
CA ALA A 60 11.64 -8.73 8.73
C ALA A 60 10.75 -9.96 8.93
N ALA A 61 11.25 -11.00 9.59
CA ALA A 61 10.46 -12.20 9.89
C ALA A 61 9.25 -11.89 10.78
N LEU A 62 9.44 -11.04 11.81
CA LEU A 62 8.33 -10.61 12.67
C LEU A 62 7.31 -9.79 11.88
N ALA A 63 7.77 -8.89 11.01
CA ALA A 63 6.88 -8.10 10.17
C ALA A 63 6.06 -8.98 9.21
N LEU A 64 6.68 -10.04 8.68
CA LEU A 64 5.98 -11.00 7.82
C LEU A 64 4.87 -11.74 8.58
N ASP A 65 5.13 -12.16 9.81
CA ASP A 65 4.11 -12.77 10.66
C ASP A 65 2.93 -11.80 10.90
N ASP A 66 3.24 -10.54 11.17
CA ASP A 66 2.22 -9.51 11.36
C ASP A 66 1.42 -9.26 10.08
N LEU A 67 2.07 -9.30 8.92
CA LEU A 67 1.40 -9.16 7.63
C LEU A 67 0.38 -10.28 7.40
N LEU A 68 0.74 -11.50 7.74
CA LEU A 68 -0.15 -12.66 7.58
C LEU A 68 -1.39 -12.57 8.47
N GLU A 69 -1.28 -11.87 9.60
CA GLU A 69 -2.39 -11.68 10.54
C GLU A 69 -3.13 -10.35 10.36
N MET A 70 -2.62 -9.45 9.52
CA MET A 70 -3.19 -8.12 9.35
C MET A 70 -4.61 -8.19 8.78
N PRO A 71 -5.61 -7.57 9.44
CA PRO A 71 -6.99 -7.60 8.98
C PRO A 71 -7.23 -6.62 7.83
N VAL A 72 -6.58 -6.85 6.70
CA VAL A 72 -6.81 -6.14 5.44
C VAL A 72 -7.66 -7.03 4.56
N ARG A 73 -8.73 -6.48 3.99
CA ARG A 73 -9.52 -7.19 2.98
C ARG A 73 -8.70 -7.22 1.69
N ARG A 74 -8.20 -8.40 1.34
CA ARG A 74 -7.47 -8.61 0.09
C ARG A 74 -8.45 -8.97 -1.01
N VAL A 75 -8.48 -8.15 -2.05
CA VAL A 75 -9.46 -8.25 -3.13
C VAL A 75 -8.77 -8.78 -4.38
N ASP A 76 -9.41 -9.73 -5.06
CA ASP A 76 -8.92 -10.24 -6.34
C ASP A 76 -8.81 -9.09 -7.35
N HIS A 77 -7.67 -8.98 -8.00
CA HIS A 77 -7.41 -7.92 -8.97
C HIS A 77 -8.03 -8.20 -10.35
N THR A 78 -8.40 -9.43 -10.65
CA THR A 78 -8.91 -9.79 -11.98
C THR A 78 -10.07 -8.89 -12.44
N PRO A 79 -11.08 -8.60 -11.60
CA PRO A 79 -12.15 -7.68 -12.00
C PRO A 79 -11.70 -6.24 -12.22
N LEU A 80 -10.51 -5.86 -11.74
CA LEU A 80 -9.97 -4.51 -11.86
C LEU A 80 -9.11 -4.32 -13.09
N LEU A 81 -8.78 -5.41 -13.80
CA LEU A 81 -7.73 -5.40 -14.82
C LEU A 81 -8.07 -4.50 -16.01
N ALA A 82 -9.32 -4.46 -16.43
CA ALA A 82 -9.73 -3.58 -17.53
C ALA A 82 -9.47 -2.11 -17.20
N ARG A 83 -9.79 -1.69 -15.97
CA ARG A 83 -9.52 -0.31 -15.52
C ARG A 83 -8.03 -0.05 -15.39
N CYS A 84 -7.25 -1.02 -14.90
CA CYS A 84 -5.79 -0.91 -14.85
C CYS A 84 -5.22 -0.65 -16.24
N TRP A 85 -5.72 -1.35 -17.24
CA TRP A 85 -5.28 -1.18 -18.62
C TRP A 85 -5.60 0.22 -19.17
N GLU A 86 -6.76 0.77 -18.84
CA GLU A 86 -7.12 2.14 -19.20
C GLU A 86 -6.15 3.17 -18.63
N LEU A 87 -5.59 2.91 -17.43
CA LEU A 87 -4.69 3.82 -16.73
C LEU A 87 -3.21 3.63 -17.11
N ARG A 88 -2.88 2.68 -17.97
CA ARG A 88 -1.52 2.23 -18.26
C ARG A 88 -0.54 3.30 -18.75
N ASP A 89 -1.04 4.33 -19.40
CA ASP A 89 -0.16 5.37 -19.96
C ASP A 89 0.36 6.32 -18.88
N ASN A 90 -0.31 6.38 -17.73
CA ASN A 90 -0.01 7.34 -16.68
C ASN A 90 0.40 6.70 -15.35
N LEU A 91 0.14 5.40 -15.19
CA LEU A 91 0.44 4.62 -13.99
C LEU A 91 1.02 3.27 -14.36
N THR A 92 1.84 2.70 -13.48
CA THR A 92 2.16 1.27 -13.59
C THR A 92 0.88 0.47 -13.40
N ILE A 93 0.84 -0.75 -13.93
CA ILE A 93 -0.31 -1.64 -13.74
C ILE A 93 -0.55 -1.92 -12.25
N TYR A 94 0.52 -2.01 -11.47
CA TYR A 94 0.43 -2.24 -10.02
C TYR A 94 -0.22 -1.06 -9.30
N ASP A 95 0.24 0.16 -9.54
CA ASP A 95 -0.38 1.36 -8.97
C ASP A 95 -1.82 1.53 -9.42
N ALA A 96 -2.10 1.21 -10.68
CA ALA A 96 -3.44 1.27 -11.24
C ALA A 96 -4.41 0.32 -10.53
N ALA A 97 -3.94 -0.83 -10.04
CA ALA A 97 -4.79 -1.77 -9.30
C ALA A 97 -5.33 -1.16 -8.00
N TYR A 98 -4.50 -0.42 -7.26
CA TYR A 98 -4.94 0.28 -6.06
C TYR A 98 -5.93 1.39 -6.38
N VAL A 99 -5.65 2.17 -7.41
CA VAL A 99 -6.56 3.23 -7.87
C VAL A 99 -7.91 2.64 -8.28
N ALA A 100 -7.90 1.59 -9.09
CA ALA A 100 -9.12 0.94 -9.57
C ALA A 100 -9.98 0.40 -8.41
N LEU A 101 -9.34 -0.20 -7.40
CA LEU A 101 -10.06 -0.68 -6.22
C LEU A 101 -10.68 0.48 -5.44
N ALA A 102 -9.94 1.55 -5.21
CA ALA A 102 -10.46 2.73 -4.52
C ALA A 102 -11.64 3.34 -5.26
N GLU A 103 -11.59 3.38 -6.59
CA GLU A 103 -12.71 3.86 -7.43
C GLU A 103 -13.94 2.97 -7.27
N VAL A 104 -13.78 1.65 -7.34
CA VAL A 104 -14.90 0.71 -7.20
C VAL A 104 -15.55 0.81 -5.83
N LEU A 105 -14.75 0.89 -4.78
CA LEU A 105 -15.24 1.00 -3.41
C LEU A 105 -15.69 2.42 -3.04
N GLN A 106 -15.36 3.41 -3.86
CA GLN A 106 -15.66 4.83 -3.61
C GLN A 106 -15.07 5.31 -2.27
N VAL A 107 -13.82 4.95 -2.03
CA VAL A 107 -13.09 5.33 -0.81
C VAL A 107 -11.74 5.93 -1.18
N PRO A 108 -11.11 6.68 -0.27
CA PRO A 108 -9.77 7.21 -0.52
C PRO A 108 -8.72 6.12 -0.64
N LEU A 109 -7.67 6.41 -1.40
CA LEU A 109 -6.44 5.64 -1.46
C LEU A 109 -5.39 6.33 -0.60
N LEU A 110 -4.95 5.66 0.46
CA LEU A 110 -3.86 6.14 1.30
C LEU A 110 -2.54 5.59 0.75
N THR A 111 -1.62 6.48 0.44
CA THR A 111 -0.32 6.14 -0.15
C THR A 111 0.80 6.95 0.49
N GLY A 112 2.01 6.41 0.49
CA GLY A 112 3.23 7.14 0.84
C GLY A 112 3.91 7.80 -0.35
N ASP A 113 3.37 7.60 -1.55
CA ASP A 113 3.95 8.10 -2.80
C ASP A 113 3.01 9.13 -3.45
N ARG A 114 3.54 10.35 -3.68
CA ARG A 114 2.76 11.42 -4.32
C ARG A 114 2.54 11.22 -5.81
N ARG A 115 3.38 10.45 -6.48
CA ARG A 115 3.36 10.35 -7.95
C ARG A 115 2.01 9.91 -8.50
N PRO A 116 1.36 8.85 -7.98
CA PRO A 116 0.04 8.46 -8.47
C PRO A 116 -1.02 9.55 -8.29
N SER A 117 -0.91 10.36 -7.23
CA SER A 117 -1.88 11.44 -6.95
C SER A 117 -1.80 12.58 -7.97
N ARG A 118 -0.68 12.67 -8.68
CA ARG A 118 -0.43 13.70 -9.71
C ARG A 118 -0.72 13.20 -11.12
N ALA A 119 -0.98 11.91 -11.28
CA ALA A 119 -1.22 11.32 -12.58
C ALA A 119 -2.60 11.74 -13.11
N THR A 120 -2.69 11.90 -14.43
CA THR A 120 -3.97 12.09 -15.11
C THR A 120 -4.67 10.74 -15.25
N GLY A 121 -5.97 10.71 -15.02
CA GLY A 121 -6.81 9.52 -15.23
C GLY A 121 -7.46 8.98 -13.96
N PRO A 122 -6.76 8.87 -12.81
CA PRO A 122 -7.41 8.42 -11.59
C PRO A 122 -8.60 9.30 -11.18
N ARG A 123 -9.67 8.65 -10.71
CA ARG A 123 -10.89 9.31 -10.24
C ARG A 123 -11.08 9.19 -8.73
N CYS A 124 -10.22 8.43 -8.05
CA CYS A 124 -10.30 8.31 -6.59
C CYS A 124 -9.67 9.53 -5.92
N THR A 125 -10.03 9.72 -4.65
CA THR A 125 -9.36 10.68 -3.78
C THR A 125 -8.08 10.05 -3.23
N PHE A 126 -6.99 10.81 -3.23
CA PHE A 126 -5.73 10.40 -2.63
C PHE A 126 -5.54 11.07 -1.28
N GLU A 127 -5.08 10.29 -0.32
CA GLU A 127 -4.50 10.83 0.92
C GLU A 127 -3.04 10.40 0.93
N VAL A 128 -2.11 11.36 1.02
CA VAL A 128 -0.67 11.08 1.02
C VAL A 128 -0.14 11.22 2.43
N ILE A 129 0.52 10.18 2.93
CA ILE A 129 1.22 10.22 4.21
C ILE A 129 2.72 10.13 3.94
N GLU A 130 3.41 11.27 4.07
CA GLU A 130 4.82 11.34 3.74
C GLU A 130 5.69 10.95 4.92
N PRO A 131 6.81 10.23 4.64
CA PRO A 131 7.79 9.97 5.69
C PRO A 131 8.42 11.28 6.17
N SER A 132 8.77 11.34 7.43
CA SER A 132 9.56 12.43 8.00
C SER A 132 10.98 12.41 7.40
N ARG A 133 11.59 13.56 7.33
CA ARG A 133 12.96 13.69 6.84
C ARG A 133 13.98 13.49 7.93
#